data_b322c4b15ad5ed5cf15769755b5be3d5
#
_entry.id   b322c4b15ad5ed5cf15769755b5be3d5
#
_cell.length_a   1.000
_cell.length_b   1.000
_cell.length_c   1.000
_cell.angle_alpha   90.00
_cell.angle_beta   90.00
_cell.angle_gamma   90.00
#
_symmetry.space_group_name_H-M   'P 1'
#
loop_
_entity.id
_entity.type
_entity.pdbx_description
1 polymer ?
#
loop_
_entity_poly.entity_id
_entity_poly.type
_entity_poly.pdbx_seq_one_letter_code
_entity_poly.pdbx_strand_id
1 'polypeptide(L)'
;MSTEKYYYIGVDIGTGSARACLVDASGHIAASDTQDTKTWRDENDHRIFEQSTTDIWSKICIAVKNVLKKSGVDKSAVKGLGFDATCSLAVTDFDGNPVSVTKGKDIGSVGGERNIVLWADHRAEKEAELINSTDSVVLNYVGGTMSVCLRSRLPLSGHADFYP
;
A
#
# COMPACT_ATOMS: atom_id res chain seq x y z
N MET A 1 -14.05 -3.11 -40.10
CA MET A 1 -12.98 -3.64 -39.24
C MET A 1 -13.42 -3.39 -37.82
N SER A 2 -13.71 -4.44 -37.05
CA SER A 2 -14.03 -4.32 -35.62
C SER A 2 -12.74 -3.92 -34.94
N THR A 3 -12.61 -2.69 -34.44
CA THR A 3 -11.51 -2.28 -33.58
C THR A 3 -11.71 -3.01 -32.27
N GLU A 4 -10.86 -4.01 -32.01
CA GLU A 4 -10.83 -4.69 -30.71
C GLU A 4 -10.66 -3.63 -29.61
N LYS A 5 -11.63 -3.59 -28.69
CA LYS A 5 -11.53 -2.68 -27.54
C LYS A 5 -10.68 -3.35 -26.46
N TYR A 6 -9.63 -2.66 -26.06
CA TYR A 6 -8.76 -3.08 -24.97
C TYR A 6 -9.04 -2.26 -23.72
N TYR A 7 -8.86 -2.91 -22.58
CA TYR A 7 -9.08 -2.31 -21.26
C TYR A 7 -7.87 -2.57 -20.34
N TYR A 8 -7.75 -1.73 -19.35
CA TYR A 8 -6.75 -1.82 -18.31
C TYR A 8 -7.42 -1.65 -16.94
N ILE A 9 -6.89 -2.29 -15.91
CA ILE A 9 -7.37 -2.12 -14.54
C ILE A 9 -6.29 -1.43 -13.73
N GLY A 10 -6.62 -0.27 -13.15
CA GLY A 10 -5.84 0.37 -12.09
C GLY A 10 -6.37 -0.02 -10.72
N VAL A 11 -5.49 -0.36 -9.80
CA VAL A 11 -5.79 -0.62 -8.39
C VAL A 11 -5.05 0.37 -7.53
N ASP A 12 -5.77 1.12 -6.70
CA ASP A 12 -5.24 2.08 -5.74
C ASP A 12 -5.54 1.59 -4.32
N ILE A 13 -4.50 1.42 -3.52
CA ILE A 13 -4.60 1.01 -2.12
C ILE A 13 -4.29 2.22 -1.24
N GLY A 14 -5.35 2.89 -0.81
CA GLY A 14 -5.26 3.99 0.15
C GLY A 14 -5.28 3.52 1.60
N THR A 15 -5.24 4.47 2.53
CA THR A 15 -5.23 4.21 3.98
C THR A 15 -6.48 3.47 4.47
N GLY A 16 -7.64 3.76 3.90
CA GLY A 16 -8.91 3.22 4.39
C GLY A 16 -9.66 2.36 3.36
N SER A 17 -9.16 2.22 2.14
CA SER A 17 -9.87 1.49 1.10
C SER A 17 -8.94 0.99 -0.01
N ALA A 18 -9.33 -0.11 -0.66
CA ALA A 18 -8.82 -0.56 -1.94
C ALA A 18 -9.82 -0.21 -3.03
N ARG A 19 -9.35 0.41 -4.11
CA ARG A 19 -10.17 0.85 -5.23
C ARG A 19 -9.70 0.19 -6.50
N ALA A 20 -10.63 -0.19 -7.35
CA ALA A 20 -10.34 -0.66 -8.70
C ALA A 20 -11.07 0.19 -9.73
N CYS A 21 -10.42 0.45 -10.86
CA CYS A 21 -10.98 1.21 -11.97
C CYS A 21 -10.66 0.49 -13.28
N LEU A 22 -11.67 0.24 -14.10
CA LEU A 22 -11.53 -0.30 -15.44
C LEU A 22 -11.59 0.85 -16.44
N VAL A 23 -10.54 1.02 -17.24
CA VAL A 23 -10.42 2.08 -18.25
C VAL A 23 -10.18 1.49 -19.63
N ASP A 24 -10.70 2.15 -20.67
CA ASP A 24 -10.38 1.81 -22.06
C ASP A 24 -9.07 2.48 -22.51
N ALA A 25 -8.63 2.16 -23.71
CA ALA A 25 -7.38 2.70 -24.28
C ALA A 25 -7.40 4.24 -24.49
N SER A 26 -8.57 4.87 -24.44
CA SER A 26 -8.71 6.34 -24.51
C SER A 26 -8.67 7.02 -23.14
N GLY A 27 -8.61 6.24 -22.06
CA GLY A 27 -8.66 6.73 -20.68
C GLY A 27 -10.08 6.92 -20.14
N HIS A 28 -11.10 6.50 -20.88
CA HIS A 28 -12.48 6.56 -20.40
C HIS A 28 -12.74 5.46 -19.36
N ILE A 29 -13.32 5.85 -18.22
CA ILE A 29 -13.66 4.93 -17.12
C ILE A 29 -14.93 4.16 -17.48
N ALA A 30 -14.80 2.85 -17.63
CA ALA A 30 -15.92 1.95 -17.90
C ALA A 30 -16.65 1.52 -16.61
N ALA A 31 -15.91 1.32 -15.52
CA ALA A 31 -16.45 1.02 -14.19
C ALA A 31 -15.44 1.30 -13.10
N SER A 32 -15.92 1.52 -11.89
CA SER A 32 -15.11 1.59 -10.66
C SER A 32 -15.80 0.90 -9.50
N ASP A 33 -14.99 0.49 -8.51
CA ASP A 33 -15.45 -0.11 -7.26
C ASP A 33 -14.50 0.25 -6.12
N THR A 34 -15.05 0.40 -4.93
CA THR A 34 -14.30 0.72 -3.71
C THR A 34 -14.71 -0.25 -2.61
N GLN A 35 -13.71 -0.76 -1.90
CA GLN A 35 -13.88 -1.67 -0.77
C GLN A 35 -13.13 -1.11 0.43
N ASP A 36 -13.79 -0.97 1.57
CA ASP A 36 -13.16 -0.52 2.80
C ASP A 36 -12.19 -1.58 3.33
N THR A 37 -10.99 -1.15 3.73
CA THR A 37 -9.99 -1.97 4.39
C THR A 37 -9.99 -1.74 5.90
N LYS A 38 -9.65 -2.78 6.66
CA LYS A 38 -9.55 -2.68 8.11
C LYS A 38 -8.27 -1.95 8.53
N THR A 39 -8.41 -1.07 9.50
CA THR A 39 -7.28 -0.47 10.21
C THR A 39 -7.50 -0.70 11.70
N TRP A 40 -6.50 -1.28 12.37
CA TRP A 40 -6.51 -1.47 13.81
C TRP A 40 -5.72 -0.35 14.47
N ARG A 41 -6.29 0.20 15.53
CA ARG A 41 -5.67 1.17 16.43
C ARG A 41 -5.57 0.54 17.80
N ASP A 42 -4.49 0.83 18.53
CA ASP A 42 -4.38 0.42 19.91
C ASP A 42 -5.15 1.42 20.79
N GLU A 43 -5.94 0.91 21.74
CA GLU A 43 -6.75 1.75 22.64
C GLU A 43 -5.90 2.48 23.68
N ASN A 44 -4.75 1.91 24.01
CA ASN A 44 -3.83 2.43 25.05
C ASN A 44 -2.64 3.20 24.46
N ASP A 45 -2.35 3.04 23.17
CA ASP A 45 -1.28 3.74 22.47
C ASP A 45 -1.75 4.26 21.11
N HIS A 46 -2.22 5.49 21.09
CA HIS A 46 -2.76 6.15 19.90
C HIS A 46 -1.77 6.32 18.73
N ARG A 47 -0.48 5.99 18.95
CA ARG A 47 0.56 6.01 17.91
C ARG A 47 0.53 4.76 17.04
N ILE A 48 -0.13 3.69 17.50
CA ILE A 48 -0.15 2.39 16.82
C ILE A 48 -1.28 2.31 15.80
N PHE A 49 -0.89 2.06 14.54
CA PHE A 49 -1.80 1.87 13.42
C PHE A 49 -1.34 0.67 12.60
N GLU A 50 -2.19 -0.36 12.52
CA GLU A 50 -1.86 -1.62 11.86
C GLU A 50 -2.89 -2.00 10.82
N GLN A 51 -2.42 -2.72 9.78
CA GLN A 51 -3.28 -3.28 8.74
C GLN A 51 -2.88 -4.73 8.44
N SER A 52 -3.59 -5.35 7.50
CA SER A 52 -3.41 -6.75 7.09
C SER A 52 -3.27 -6.84 5.59
N THR A 53 -2.20 -7.48 5.11
CA THR A 53 -2.04 -7.80 3.69
C THR A 53 -3.15 -8.73 3.20
N THR A 54 -3.60 -9.66 4.04
CA THR A 54 -4.69 -10.61 3.72
C THR A 54 -6.02 -9.88 3.53
N ASP A 55 -6.35 -8.94 4.43
CA ASP A 55 -7.58 -8.14 4.30
C ASP A 55 -7.52 -7.29 3.03
N ILE A 56 -6.44 -6.54 2.82
CA ILE A 56 -6.25 -5.68 1.64
C ILE A 56 -6.36 -6.49 0.35
N TRP A 57 -5.68 -7.63 0.26
CA TRP A 57 -5.75 -8.50 -0.92
C TRP A 57 -7.15 -9.00 -1.20
N SER A 58 -7.88 -9.41 -0.16
CA SER A 58 -9.29 -9.80 -0.28
C SER A 58 -10.15 -8.67 -0.86
N LYS A 59 -9.95 -7.43 -0.39
CA LYS A 59 -10.67 -6.25 -0.87
C LYS A 59 -10.33 -5.90 -2.32
N ILE A 60 -9.06 -6.00 -2.70
CA ILE A 60 -8.62 -5.85 -4.10
C ILE A 60 -9.34 -6.86 -5.00
N CYS A 61 -9.34 -8.13 -4.61
CA CYS A 61 -9.99 -9.19 -5.40
C CYS A 61 -11.49 -8.93 -5.58
N ILE A 62 -12.18 -8.44 -4.54
CA ILE A 62 -13.59 -8.06 -4.61
C ILE A 62 -13.77 -6.88 -5.57
N ALA A 63 -12.99 -5.80 -5.42
CA ALA A 63 -13.10 -4.61 -6.24
C ALA A 63 -12.86 -4.93 -7.72
N VAL A 64 -11.82 -5.69 -8.06
CA VAL A 64 -11.51 -6.11 -9.42
C VAL A 64 -12.63 -6.96 -10.04
N LYS A 65 -13.19 -7.92 -9.30
CA LYS A 65 -14.33 -8.71 -9.76
C LYS A 65 -15.56 -7.84 -9.99
N ASN A 66 -15.80 -6.87 -9.12
CA ASN A 66 -16.95 -5.98 -9.21
C ASN A 66 -16.87 -5.05 -10.43
N VAL A 67 -15.70 -4.48 -10.76
CA VAL A 67 -15.57 -3.63 -11.96
C VAL A 67 -15.81 -4.42 -13.24
N LEU A 68 -15.34 -5.67 -13.33
CA LEU A 68 -15.64 -6.54 -14.47
C LEU A 68 -17.13 -6.85 -14.57
N LYS A 69 -17.76 -7.17 -13.46
CA LYS A 69 -19.20 -7.43 -13.42
C LYS A 69 -20.05 -6.22 -13.77
N LYS A 70 -19.68 -5.03 -13.25
CA LYS A 70 -20.41 -3.76 -13.49
C LYS A 70 -20.28 -3.31 -14.94
N SER A 71 -19.09 -3.47 -15.56
CA SER A 71 -18.84 -3.05 -16.92
C SER A 71 -19.40 -4.00 -17.98
N GLY A 72 -19.59 -5.29 -17.65
CA GLY A 72 -19.91 -6.34 -18.61
C GLY A 72 -18.75 -6.66 -19.59
N VAL A 73 -17.55 -6.11 -19.36
CA VAL A 73 -16.38 -6.35 -20.21
C VAL A 73 -15.85 -7.75 -19.96
N ASP A 74 -15.59 -8.48 -21.06
CA ASP A 74 -14.95 -9.79 -20.98
C ASP A 74 -13.51 -9.65 -20.47
N LYS A 75 -13.11 -10.52 -19.53
CA LYS A 75 -11.76 -10.50 -18.94
C LYS A 75 -10.64 -10.65 -19.98
N SER A 76 -10.90 -11.29 -21.12
CA SER A 76 -9.92 -11.45 -22.21
C SER A 76 -9.57 -10.12 -22.89
N ALA A 77 -10.47 -9.13 -22.80
CA ALA A 77 -10.24 -7.79 -23.33
C ALA A 77 -9.35 -6.94 -22.37
N VAL A 78 -9.12 -7.37 -21.12
CA VAL A 78 -8.22 -6.71 -20.18
C VAL A 78 -6.77 -7.09 -20.50
N LYS A 79 -5.97 -6.10 -20.87
CA LYS A 79 -4.58 -6.31 -21.32
C LYS A 79 -3.52 -6.02 -20.26
N GLY A 80 -3.91 -5.42 -19.15
CA GLY A 80 -2.97 -5.12 -18.07
C GLY A 80 -3.67 -4.73 -16.78
N LEU A 81 -2.93 -4.92 -15.69
CA LEU A 81 -3.32 -4.55 -14.34
C LEU A 81 -2.14 -3.83 -13.69
N GLY A 82 -2.40 -2.64 -13.14
CA GLY A 82 -1.41 -1.84 -12.43
C GLY A 82 -1.85 -1.58 -11.00
N PHE A 83 -0.88 -1.46 -10.09
CA PHE A 83 -1.12 -1.19 -8.67
C PHE A 83 -0.38 0.07 -8.24
N ASP A 84 -1.03 0.83 -7.38
CA ASP A 84 -0.43 1.85 -6.54
C ASP A 84 -0.85 1.65 -5.09
N ALA A 85 0.02 1.97 -4.14
CA ALA A 85 -0.25 1.77 -2.72
C ALA A 85 0.43 2.83 -1.86
N THR A 86 -0.16 3.10 -0.68
CA THR A 86 0.51 3.88 0.37
C THR A 86 1.81 3.21 0.81
N CYS A 87 2.78 4.02 1.23
CA CYS A 87 4.14 3.59 1.63
C CYS A 87 4.21 2.91 3.01
N SER A 88 3.26 2.06 3.34
CA SER A 88 3.25 1.30 4.59
C SER A 88 4.24 0.13 4.56
N LEU A 89 4.78 -0.24 5.74
CA LEU A 89 5.69 -1.38 5.88
C LEU A 89 4.89 -2.67 6.05
N ALA A 90 4.92 -3.55 5.04
CA ALA A 90 4.37 -4.90 5.12
C ALA A 90 5.48 -5.90 5.50
N VAL A 91 5.21 -6.77 6.47
CA VAL A 91 6.17 -7.76 6.97
C VAL A 91 5.68 -9.17 6.64
N THR A 92 6.55 -9.93 5.95
CA THR A 92 6.31 -11.33 5.59
C THR A 92 7.55 -12.16 5.89
N ASP A 93 7.39 -13.47 6.03
CA ASP A 93 8.51 -14.41 5.98
C ASP A 93 8.98 -14.63 4.53
N PHE A 94 9.98 -15.48 4.34
CA PHE A 94 10.54 -15.79 3.02
C PHE A 94 9.57 -16.57 2.12
N ASP A 95 8.56 -17.20 2.70
CA ASP A 95 7.51 -17.93 1.97
C ASP A 95 6.30 -17.03 1.63
N GLY A 96 6.36 -15.75 2.04
CA GLY A 96 5.30 -14.76 1.81
C GLY A 96 4.17 -14.79 2.82
N ASN A 97 4.28 -15.56 3.91
CA ASN A 97 3.28 -15.57 4.97
C ASN A 97 3.36 -14.29 5.81
N PRO A 98 2.22 -13.73 6.25
CA PRO A 98 2.22 -12.55 7.09
C PRO A 98 2.90 -12.81 8.44
N VAL A 99 3.75 -11.88 8.87
CA VAL A 99 4.41 -11.90 10.17
C VAL A 99 3.84 -10.79 11.04
N SER A 100 3.38 -11.13 12.25
CA SER A 100 2.71 -10.20 13.15
C SER A 100 3.61 -9.04 13.56
N VAL A 101 3.08 -7.81 13.43
CA VAL A 101 3.69 -6.56 13.93
C VAL A 101 3.03 -6.09 15.23
N THR A 102 2.02 -6.81 15.72
CA THR A 102 1.26 -6.44 16.91
C THR A 102 2.14 -6.53 18.13
N LYS A 103 2.21 -5.44 18.90
CA LYS A 103 2.99 -5.34 20.13
C LYS A 103 2.55 -6.40 21.14
N GLY A 104 3.51 -7.06 21.78
CA GLY A 104 3.30 -8.07 22.80
C GLY A 104 3.93 -9.40 22.43
N LYS A 105 3.42 -10.49 23.05
CA LYS A 105 3.98 -11.85 22.89
C LYS A 105 3.88 -12.44 21.49
N ASP A 106 2.97 -11.91 20.66
CA ASP A 106 2.70 -12.41 19.32
C ASP A 106 3.53 -11.69 18.23
N ILE A 107 4.32 -10.68 18.61
CA ILE A 107 5.20 -9.98 17.66
C ILE A 107 6.19 -10.96 17.03
N GLY A 108 6.32 -10.94 15.71
CA GLY A 108 7.17 -11.84 14.95
C GLY A 108 6.59 -13.23 14.70
N SER A 109 5.37 -13.53 15.18
CA SER A 109 4.72 -14.82 14.88
C SER A 109 4.24 -14.88 13.42
N VAL A 110 4.46 -16.03 12.78
CA VAL A 110 3.97 -16.30 11.41
C VAL A 110 2.47 -16.58 11.43
N GLY A 111 1.75 -16.11 10.39
CA GLY A 111 0.29 -16.24 10.31
C GLY A 111 -0.49 -15.19 11.10
N GLY A 112 0.18 -14.17 11.60
CA GLY A 112 -0.47 -13.06 12.31
C GLY A 112 -1.42 -12.27 11.42
N GLU A 113 -2.61 -11.94 11.94
CA GLU A 113 -3.62 -11.18 11.18
C GLU A 113 -3.11 -9.78 10.77
N ARG A 114 -2.29 -9.14 11.62
CA ARG A 114 -1.82 -7.77 11.44
C ARG A 114 -0.32 -7.80 11.14
N ASN A 115 0.02 -7.53 9.91
CA ASN A 115 1.40 -7.59 9.44
C ASN A 115 1.86 -6.31 8.72
N ILE A 116 1.08 -5.24 8.82
CA ILE A 116 1.43 -3.94 8.24
C ILE A 116 1.52 -2.90 9.34
N VAL A 117 2.65 -2.20 9.39
CA VAL A 117 2.82 -0.94 10.12
C VAL A 117 2.42 0.17 9.16
N LEU A 118 1.30 0.85 9.45
CA LEU A 118 0.76 1.88 8.56
C LEU A 118 1.71 3.09 8.51
N TRP A 119 1.72 3.80 7.40
CA TRP A 119 2.53 5.01 7.23
C TRP A 119 2.28 6.10 8.30
N ALA A 120 1.07 6.12 8.88
CA ALA A 120 0.68 7.03 9.97
C ALA A 120 1.01 6.49 11.37
N ASP A 121 1.71 5.35 11.48
CA ASP A 121 2.15 4.79 12.75
C ASP A 121 3.36 5.57 13.29
N HIS A 122 3.31 5.97 14.55
CA HIS A 122 4.33 6.78 15.22
C HIS A 122 5.03 6.04 16.36
N ARG A 123 4.94 4.70 16.42
CA ARG A 123 5.56 3.92 17.50
C ARG A 123 7.10 4.04 17.57
N ALA A 124 7.76 4.30 16.42
CA ALA A 124 9.22 4.41 16.30
C ALA A 124 9.74 5.86 16.39
N GLU A 125 9.00 6.78 17.03
CA GLU A 125 9.37 8.20 17.13
C GLU A 125 10.71 8.38 17.85
N LYS A 126 10.96 7.66 18.95
CA LYS A 126 12.22 7.74 19.70
C LYS A 126 13.43 7.23 18.91
N GLU A 127 13.23 6.19 18.12
CA GLU A 127 14.25 5.63 17.23
C GLU A 127 14.60 6.60 16.11
N ALA A 128 13.59 7.29 15.55
CA ALA A 128 13.81 8.33 14.56
C ALA A 128 14.57 9.53 15.16
N GLU A 129 14.21 9.98 16.34
CA GLU A 129 14.93 11.04 17.08
C GLU A 129 16.39 10.66 17.35
N LEU A 130 16.63 9.40 17.80
CA LEU A 130 17.98 8.89 18.02
C LEU A 130 18.82 8.91 16.73
N ILE A 131 18.26 8.44 15.61
CA ILE A 131 18.94 8.47 14.31
C ILE A 131 19.27 9.91 13.90
N ASN A 132 18.31 10.83 14.08
CA ASN A 132 18.49 12.24 13.74
C ASN A 132 19.59 12.92 14.56
N SER A 133 19.83 12.46 15.79
CA SER A 133 20.89 12.98 16.65
C SER A 133 22.30 12.52 16.28
N THR A 134 22.44 11.58 15.36
CA THR A 134 23.75 11.00 14.97
C THR A 134 24.50 11.80 13.93
N ASP A 135 23.89 12.79 13.28
CA ASP A 135 24.44 13.52 12.12
C ASP A 135 24.98 12.60 11.01
N SER A 136 24.40 11.39 10.90
CA SER A 136 24.82 10.40 9.91
C SER A 136 24.66 10.91 8.49
N VAL A 137 25.62 10.59 7.62
CA VAL A 137 25.55 10.88 6.18
C VAL A 137 24.28 10.32 5.52
N VAL A 138 23.70 9.25 6.08
CA VAL A 138 22.44 8.66 5.61
C VAL A 138 21.28 9.66 5.66
N LEU A 139 21.31 10.61 6.59
CA LEU A 139 20.26 11.63 6.69
C LEU A 139 20.17 12.51 5.44
N ASN A 140 21.28 12.73 4.74
CA ASN A 140 21.29 13.50 3.50
C ASN A 140 20.47 12.84 2.38
N TYR A 141 20.36 11.50 2.39
CA TYR A 141 19.61 10.73 1.39
C TYR A 141 18.11 10.67 1.70
N VAL A 142 17.70 11.02 2.92
CA VAL A 142 16.28 11.04 3.36
C VAL A 142 15.76 12.46 3.60
N GLY A 143 16.44 13.46 3.04
CA GLY A 143 16.04 14.86 3.14
C GLY A 143 16.47 15.56 4.43
N GLY A 144 17.52 15.08 5.09
CA GLY A 144 18.15 15.70 6.26
C GLY A 144 17.56 15.24 7.61
N THR A 145 16.41 14.57 7.62
CA THR A 145 15.75 14.14 8.85
C THR A 145 15.01 12.82 8.61
N MET A 146 15.32 11.81 9.43
CA MET A 146 14.54 10.59 9.48
C MET A 146 13.18 10.89 10.10
N SER A 147 12.09 10.67 9.35
CA SER A 147 10.75 10.71 9.92
C SER A 147 10.28 9.30 10.26
N VAL A 148 9.33 9.18 11.16
CA VAL A 148 8.67 7.91 11.49
C VAL A 148 8.00 7.32 10.25
N CYS A 149 7.58 8.20 9.33
CA CYS A 149 7.12 7.87 7.99
C CYS A 149 8.19 8.28 6.96
N LEU A 150 9.00 7.36 6.52
CA LEU A 150 10.18 7.55 5.68
C LEU A 150 9.93 8.26 4.34
N ARG A 151 8.70 8.54 3.95
CA ARG A 151 8.34 9.07 2.63
C ARG A 151 7.62 10.41 2.59
N SER A 152 7.17 10.95 3.71
CA SER A 152 6.37 12.17 3.64
C SER A 152 7.14 13.45 3.32
N ARG A 153 8.47 13.36 3.15
CA ARG A 153 9.35 14.52 2.89
C ARG A 153 10.35 14.35 1.74
N LEU A 154 10.23 13.32 0.93
CA LEU A 154 10.94 13.36 -0.36
C LEU A 154 10.18 14.36 -1.24
N PRO A 155 10.75 15.54 -1.56
CA PRO A 155 10.13 16.41 -2.54
C PRO A 155 10.04 15.62 -3.84
N LEU A 156 8.85 15.57 -4.42
CA LEU A 156 8.62 15.08 -5.79
C LEU A 156 9.23 16.04 -6.84
N SER A 157 10.28 16.78 -6.46
CA SER A 157 11.04 17.58 -7.39
C SER A 157 12.08 16.69 -8.07
N GLY A 158 11.66 16.20 -9.22
CA GLY A 158 12.41 15.81 -10.39
C GLY A 158 13.84 15.30 -10.16
N HIS A 159 14.02 14.13 -10.56
CA HIS A 159 15.13 13.46 -11.23
C HIS A 159 15.34 12.08 -10.60
N ALA A 160 14.70 11.14 -11.23
CA ALA A 160 15.03 9.74 -11.13
C ALA A 160 16.40 9.48 -11.81
N ASP A 161 17.47 9.81 -11.11
CA ASP A 161 18.82 9.36 -11.48
C ASP A 161 19.36 8.42 -10.40
N PHE A 162 18.60 7.34 -10.16
CA PHE A 162 19.03 6.23 -9.33
C PHE A 162 18.85 4.90 -10.06
N TYR A 163 19.63 4.72 -11.16
CA TYR A 163 20.12 3.41 -11.58
C TYR A 163 21.52 3.60 -12.21
N PRO A 164 22.55 2.89 -11.70
CA PRO A 164 23.81 2.76 -12.40
C PRO A 164 23.63 1.93 -13.66
#